data_198c31ef0426c187bea1dde0b618f592
#
_entry.id   198c31ef0426c187bea1dde0b618f592
#
_cell.length_a   1.000
_cell.length_b   1.000
_cell.length_c   1.000
_cell.angle_alpha   90.00
_cell.angle_beta   90.00
_cell.angle_gamma   90.00
#
_symmetry.space_group_name_H-M   'P 1'
#
loop_
_entity.id
_entity.type
_entity.pdbx_description
1 polymer ?
#
loop_
_entity_poly.entity_id
_entity_poly.type
_entity_poly.pdbx_seq_one_letter_code
_entity_poly.pdbx_strand_id
1 'polypeptide(L)' 'MQDYFLESLKLQRIDFFLKLVAASECSDEEKGLALQWVSELTDELMAKIRTHEYN' A
#
# COMPACT_ATOMS: atom_id res chain seq x y z
N MET A 1 -5.02 7.99 22.87
CA MET A 1 -4.61 8.60 21.58
C MET A 1 -4.18 7.53 20.62
N GLN A 2 -4.73 7.54 19.44
CA GLN A 2 -4.37 6.54 18.44
C GLN A 2 -3.13 6.97 17.66
N ASP A 3 -2.28 6.00 17.42
CA ASP A 3 -1.04 6.24 16.69
C ASP A 3 -1.16 5.59 15.31
N TYR A 4 -1.15 6.42 14.29
CA TYR A 4 -1.26 5.94 12.91
C TYR A 4 0.10 5.88 12.22
N PHE A 5 1.17 5.78 13.01
CA PHE A 5 2.51 5.77 12.46
C PHE A 5 2.74 4.62 11.48
N LEU A 6 2.35 3.41 11.87
CA LEU A 6 2.54 2.23 11.01
C LEU A 6 1.68 2.32 9.75
N GLU A 7 0.45 2.80 9.91
CA GLU A 7 -0.44 2.97 8.76
C GLU A 7 0.10 4.03 7.81
N SER A 8 0.67 5.09 8.36
CA SER A 8 1.30 6.14 7.57
C SER A 8 2.47 5.60 6.77
N LEU A 9 3.31 4.76 7.38
CA LEU A 9 4.43 4.13 6.69
C LEU A 9 3.95 3.25 5.54
N LYS A 10 2.88 2.50 5.75
CA LYS A 10 2.34 1.65 4.69
C LYS A 10 1.81 2.49 3.53
N LEU A 11 1.14 3.58 3.83
CA LEU A 11 0.66 4.50 2.79
C LEU A 11 1.83 5.10 2.01
N GLN A 12 2.91 5.45 2.70
CA GLN A 12 4.09 5.97 2.04
C GLN A 12 4.71 4.95 1.11
N ARG A 13 4.73 3.68 1.51
CA ARG A 13 5.23 2.61 0.65
C ARG A 13 4.37 2.43 -0.59
N ILE A 14 3.07 2.46 -0.41
CA ILE A 14 2.14 2.36 -1.54
C ILE A 14 2.38 3.50 -2.52
N ASP A 15 2.46 4.72 -2.02
CA ASP A 15 2.72 5.90 -2.83
C ASP A 15 4.04 5.77 -3.59
N PHE A 16 5.08 5.33 -2.90
CA PHE A 16 6.40 5.15 -3.49
C PHE A 16 6.38 4.13 -4.63
N PHE A 17 5.75 2.98 -4.41
CA PHE A 17 5.64 1.95 -5.43
C PHE A 17 4.88 2.45 -6.66
N LEU A 18 3.79 3.16 -6.43
CA LEU A 18 3.01 3.70 -7.54
C LEU A 18 3.82 4.70 -8.36
N LYS A 19 4.58 5.54 -7.68
CA LYS A 19 5.41 6.52 -8.38
C LYS A 19 6.54 5.87 -9.13
N LEU A 20 7.14 4.83 -8.56
CA LEU A 20 8.19 4.07 -9.25
C LEU A 20 7.68 3.43 -10.53
N VAL A 21 6.52 2.77 -10.43
CA VAL A 21 5.94 2.10 -11.58
C VAL A 21 5.58 3.12 -12.67
N ALA A 22 5.05 4.27 -12.27
CA ALA A 22 4.67 5.31 -13.22
C ALA A 22 5.88 5.93 -13.91
N ALA A 23 7.00 6.06 -13.19
CA ALA A 23 8.20 6.71 -13.71
C ALA A 23 9.14 5.76 -14.45
N SER A 24 9.06 4.47 -14.20
CA SER A 24 9.98 3.47 -14.74
C SER A 24 9.43 2.80 -15.98
N GLU A 25 10.34 2.37 -16.85
CA GLU A 25 9.97 1.55 -17.99
C GLU A 25 10.01 0.08 -17.58
N CYS A 26 9.10 -0.28 -16.65
CA CYS A 26 8.99 -1.64 -16.19
C CYS A 26 8.29 -2.50 -17.23
N SER A 27 8.64 -3.78 -17.26
CA SER A 27 7.91 -4.74 -18.06
C SER A 27 6.50 -4.94 -17.50
N ASP A 28 5.61 -5.50 -18.29
CA ASP A 28 4.25 -5.76 -17.81
C ASP A 28 4.25 -6.72 -16.64
N GLU A 29 5.17 -7.68 -16.63
CA GLU A 29 5.31 -8.62 -15.52
C GLU A 29 5.70 -7.89 -14.24
N GLU A 30 6.69 -6.99 -14.34
CA GLU A 30 7.12 -6.21 -13.17
C GLU A 30 6.02 -5.29 -12.66
N LYS A 31 5.27 -4.67 -13.57
CA LYS A 31 4.13 -3.84 -13.18
C LYS A 31 3.08 -4.66 -12.45
N GLY A 32 2.84 -5.88 -12.94
CA GLY A 32 1.89 -6.78 -12.30
C GLY A 32 2.28 -7.12 -10.88
N LEU A 33 3.58 -7.43 -10.67
CA LEU A 33 4.09 -7.72 -9.33
C LEU A 33 3.96 -6.52 -8.40
N ALA A 34 4.30 -5.34 -8.89
CA ALA A 34 4.19 -4.12 -8.08
C ALA A 34 2.75 -3.85 -7.68
N LEU A 35 1.82 -4.02 -8.60
CA LEU A 35 0.40 -3.83 -8.32
C LEU A 35 -0.10 -4.85 -7.31
N GLN A 36 0.38 -6.09 -7.39
CA GLN A 36 0.01 -7.11 -6.43
C GLN A 36 0.49 -6.73 -5.03
N TRP A 37 1.72 -6.26 -4.90
CA TRP A 37 2.25 -5.82 -3.61
C TRP A 37 1.46 -4.65 -3.04
N VAL A 38 1.14 -3.67 -3.88
CA VAL A 38 0.33 -2.53 -3.46
C VAL A 38 -1.03 -3.00 -2.98
N SER A 39 -1.63 -3.95 -3.69
CA SER A 39 -2.94 -4.50 -3.30
C SER A 39 -2.86 -5.17 -1.93
N GLU A 40 -1.81 -5.93 -1.67
CA GLU A 40 -1.62 -6.58 -0.37
C GLU A 40 -1.49 -5.56 0.76
N LEU A 41 -0.72 -4.50 0.53
CA LEU A 41 -0.56 -3.45 1.53
C LEU A 41 -1.89 -2.72 1.78
N THR A 42 -2.63 -2.47 0.72
CA THR A 42 -3.93 -1.82 0.82
C THR A 42 -4.91 -2.68 1.60
N ASP A 43 -4.91 -3.98 1.35
CA ASP A 43 -5.78 -4.90 2.07
C ASP A 43 -5.45 -4.92 3.56
N GLU A 44 -4.16 -4.88 3.91
CA GLU A 44 -3.76 -4.81 5.31
C GLU A 44 -4.25 -3.55 5.98
N LEU A 45 -4.14 -2.42 5.30
CA LEU A 45 -4.64 -1.16 5.83
C LEU A 45 -6.14 -1.17 6.01
N MET A 46 -6.87 -1.70 5.03
CA MET A 46 -8.31 -1.80 5.10
C MET A 46 -8.75 -2.67 6.27
N ALA A 47 -8.04 -3.77 6.50
CA ALA A 47 -8.35 -4.65 7.63
C ALA A 47 -8.17 -3.93 8.95
N LYS A 48 -7.10 -3.16 9.09
CA LYS A 48 -6.84 -2.40 10.31
C LYS A 48 -7.90 -1.33 10.54
N ILE A 49 -8.29 -0.63 9.51
CA ILE A 49 -9.30 0.41 9.61
C ILE A 49 -10.63 -0.20 10.05
N ARG A 50 -11.01 -1.33 9.45
CA ARG A 50 -12.24 -2.01 9.82
C ARG A 50 -12.22 -2.46 11.27
N THR A 51 -11.09 -2.97 11.73
CA THR A 51 -10.95 -3.39 13.11
C THR A 51 -11.20 -2.24 14.06
N HIS A 52 -10.68 -1.06 13.76
CA HIS A 52 -10.89 0.12 14.57
C HIS A 52 -12.33 0.61 14.53
N GLU A 53 -12.99 0.46 13.39
CA GLU A 53 -14.38 0.89 13.25
C GLU A 53 -15.33 0.08 14.13
N TYR A 54 -15.02 -1.19 14.37
CA TYR A 54 -15.88 -2.07 15.14
C TYR A 54 -15.53 -2.08 16.63
N ASN A 55 -14.52 -1.38 17.02
CA ASN A 55 -14.16 -1.25 18.44
C ASN A 55 -14.49 0.16 18.92
#